data_89e9ee3b150b2ed872bf0646593707b2
#
_entry.id   89e9ee3b150b2ed872bf0646593707b2
#
_cell.length_a   1.000
_cell.length_b   1.000
_cell.length_c   1.000
_cell.angle_alpha   90.00
_cell.angle_beta   90.00
_cell.angle_gamma   90.00
#
_symmetry.space_group_name_H-M   'P 1'
#
loop_
_entity.id
_entity.type
_entity.pdbx_description
1 polymer ?
#
loop_
_entity_poly.entity_id
_entity_poly.type
_entity_poly.pdbx_seq_one_letter_code
_entity_poly.pdbx_strand_id
1 'polypeptide(L)'
;EGVGLTMMDYEPVIGLEVHVQLATASKLFCGCPATFGAPPNSQTCPVCLGLPGTLPVLNQRAFEWGVKVALAFDCQVASVMKFDRKHYFYPDLPKGFQISQYDQPLSQHGHLAIVLGGSTKRIGITRIHMEEDAGKLLHDPAQPASYVDFNRAGVPLLEIVSDPDLRSPEEAYQYLRDLKAVLGYLKVSTCNMEEGSLRCDANISLRTVGAGAFGAKIEIKNLNSFKAVKAALDHEVHRQTPLLQQGRTLAQQTRLWDAKAEATALMRTKEDASDYRYFPEPDLVPFRIDPALVARIRRELPELPAQRCARLAATYGLSPYDAHVLTQHPSLAELFEHTARAYPNPKPVANWVMGEFLGYLN
;
A
#
# COMPACT_ATOMS: atom_id res chain seq x y z
N GLU A 1 3.27 46.99 24.96
CA GLU A 1 2.12 46.20 24.47
C GLU A 1 2.69 45.03 23.66
N GLY A 2 2.86 43.88 24.34
CA GLY A 2 3.31 42.65 23.68
C GLY A 2 2.16 42.05 22.89
N VAL A 3 2.27 42.09 21.57
CA VAL A 3 1.42 41.29 20.69
C VAL A 3 1.72 39.83 21.00
N GLY A 4 0.85 39.19 21.78
CA GLY A 4 0.89 37.76 22.01
C GLY A 4 0.74 37.09 20.64
N LEU A 5 1.82 36.56 20.09
CA LEU A 5 1.80 35.65 18.96
C LEU A 5 0.97 34.46 19.39
N THR A 6 -0.28 34.40 18.96
CA THR A 6 -1.09 33.18 19.01
C THR A 6 -0.29 32.13 18.26
N MET A 7 0.21 31.13 18.97
CA MET A 7 0.88 29.98 18.34
C MET A 7 -0.09 29.41 17.31
N MET A 8 0.26 29.47 16.01
CA MET A 8 -0.54 28.86 14.98
C MET A 8 -0.51 27.35 15.19
N ASP A 9 -1.68 26.75 15.36
CA ASP A 9 -1.81 25.30 15.39
C ASP A 9 -1.70 24.73 13.98
N TYR A 10 -0.84 23.76 13.82
CA TYR A 10 -0.65 23.05 12.56
C TYR A 10 -1.26 21.64 12.63
N GLU A 11 -1.90 21.24 11.54
CA GLU A 11 -2.39 19.88 11.35
C GLU A 11 -1.62 19.16 10.24
N PRO A 12 -1.29 17.87 10.41
CA PRO A 12 -0.72 17.08 9.33
C PRO A 12 -1.76 16.75 8.27
N VAL A 13 -1.30 16.70 7.03
CA VAL A 13 -2.04 16.21 5.86
C VAL A 13 -1.19 15.10 5.28
N ILE A 14 -1.70 13.87 5.36
CA ILE A 14 -0.95 12.66 5.04
C ILE A 14 -1.68 11.88 3.96
N GLY A 15 -0.92 11.42 2.96
CA GLY A 15 -1.32 10.45 1.95
C GLY A 15 -0.31 9.31 1.89
N LEU A 16 -0.78 8.12 1.52
CA LEU A 16 0.04 6.92 1.44
C LEU A 16 -0.01 6.32 0.03
N GLU A 17 1.14 5.85 -0.44
CA GLU A 17 1.30 5.06 -1.65
C GLU A 17 1.70 3.65 -1.24
N VAL A 18 0.78 2.70 -1.42
CA VAL A 18 0.97 1.32 -0.95
C VAL A 18 1.11 0.39 -2.15
N HIS A 19 2.26 -0.27 -2.25
CA HIS A 19 2.57 -1.25 -3.28
C HIS A 19 2.32 -2.66 -2.74
N VAL A 20 1.57 -3.45 -3.49
CA VAL A 20 1.16 -4.80 -3.11
C VAL A 20 1.52 -5.77 -4.21
N GLN A 21 2.46 -6.69 -3.96
CA GLN A 21 2.71 -7.79 -4.88
C GLN A 21 1.56 -8.78 -4.83
N LEU A 22 1.05 -9.15 -6.01
CA LEU A 22 0.04 -10.20 -6.12
C LEU A 22 0.71 -11.57 -6.10
N ALA A 23 0.21 -12.47 -5.26
CA ALA A 23 0.72 -13.83 -5.09
C ALA A 23 0.29 -14.78 -6.24
N THR A 24 0.41 -14.32 -7.48
CA THR A 24 0.14 -15.13 -8.66
C THR A 24 1.24 -16.15 -8.91
N ALA A 25 0.93 -17.26 -9.55
CA ALA A 25 1.91 -18.30 -9.88
C ALA A 25 2.97 -17.82 -10.88
N SER A 26 2.60 -16.86 -11.76
CA SER A 26 3.49 -16.32 -12.78
C SER A 26 3.50 -14.80 -12.78
N LYS A 27 4.51 -14.23 -13.43
CA LYS A 27 4.72 -12.78 -13.57
C LYS A 27 3.61 -12.10 -14.36
N LEU A 28 3.61 -10.76 -14.36
CA LEU A 28 2.54 -9.94 -14.94
C LEU A 28 2.44 -10.11 -16.47
N PHE A 29 3.58 -10.22 -17.16
CA PHE A 29 3.62 -10.24 -18.63
C PHE A 29 4.34 -11.44 -19.22
N CYS A 30 4.71 -12.45 -18.42
CA CYS A 30 5.34 -13.68 -18.89
C CYS A 30 5.02 -14.88 -17.98
N GLY A 31 5.39 -16.08 -18.41
CA GLY A 31 5.14 -17.33 -17.68
C GLY A 31 6.17 -17.66 -16.58
N CYS A 32 7.17 -16.81 -16.31
CA CYS A 32 8.14 -17.09 -15.25
C CYS A 32 7.46 -17.18 -13.90
N PRO A 33 7.91 -18.08 -13.00
CA PRO A 33 7.42 -18.12 -11.64
C PRO A 33 7.63 -16.79 -10.91
N ALA A 34 6.71 -16.46 -9.97
CA ALA A 34 6.80 -15.29 -9.11
C ALA A 34 7.08 -15.68 -7.65
N THR A 35 7.74 -16.81 -7.42
CA THR A 35 7.98 -17.37 -6.08
C THR A 35 9.11 -16.63 -5.38
N PHE A 36 8.88 -16.22 -4.14
CA PHE A 36 9.91 -15.61 -3.29
C PHE A 36 10.96 -16.64 -2.85
N GLY A 37 12.23 -16.21 -2.70
CA GLY A 37 13.31 -17.02 -2.13
C GLY A 37 13.98 -18.01 -3.08
N ALA A 38 13.67 -17.99 -4.39
CA ALA A 38 14.39 -18.78 -5.38
C ALA A 38 15.84 -18.29 -5.57
N PRO A 39 16.78 -19.14 -6.04
CA PRO A 39 18.15 -18.72 -6.33
C PRO A 39 18.15 -17.48 -7.26
N PRO A 40 19.08 -16.52 -7.07
CA PRO A 40 19.13 -15.29 -7.85
C PRO A 40 19.13 -15.56 -9.37
N ASN A 41 18.35 -14.79 -10.11
CA ASN A 41 18.23 -14.86 -11.58
C ASN A 41 17.76 -16.21 -12.15
N SER A 42 17.17 -17.09 -11.31
CA SER A 42 16.66 -18.40 -11.77
C SER A 42 15.23 -18.33 -12.34
N GLN A 43 14.50 -17.24 -12.07
CA GLN A 43 13.12 -17.03 -12.52
C GLN A 43 13.04 -15.88 -13.54
N THR A 44 13.83 -15.97 -14.60
CA THR A 44 13.92 -14.94 -15.65
C THR A 44 13.74 -15.55 -17.02
N CYS A 45 13.25 -14.74 -17.97
CA CYS A 45 13.14 -15.09 -19.38
C CYS A 45 13.37 -13.85 -20.26
N PRO A 46 13.52 -14.00 -21.57
CA PRO A 46 13.70 -12.87 -22.48
C PRO A 46 12.63 -11.78 -22.34
N VAL A 47 11.38 -12.12 -22.02
CA VAL A 47 10.28 -11.13 -21.85
C VAL A 47 10.51 -10.25 -20.62
N CYS A 48 10.67 -10.82 -19.43
CA CYS A 48 10.85 -10.01 -18.22
C CYS A 48 12.22 -9.30 -18.16
N LEU A 49 13.20 -9.78 -18.94
CA LEU A 49 14.48 -9.09 -19.13
C LEU A 49 14.44 -8.03 -20.25
N GLY A 50 13.35 -7.96 -21.02
CA GLY A 50 13.19 -6.97 -22.08
C GLY A 50 14.11 -7.16 -23.28
N LEU A 51 14.45 -8.40 -23.63
CA LEU A 51 15.31 -8.66 -24.78
C LEU A 51 14.58 -8.31 -26.10
N PRO A 52 15.32 -7.89 -27.14
CA PRO A 52 14.73 -7.52 -28.43
C PRO A 52 13.85 -8.63 -29.03
N GLY A 53 12.69 -8.23 -29.56
CA GLY A 53 11.75 -9.14 -30.23
C GLY A 53 10.76 -9.86 -29.30
N THR A 54 10.80 -9.61 -27.99
CA THR A 54 9.84 -10.18 -27.03
C THR A 54 8.62 -9.28 -26.86
N LEU A 55 7.45 -9.89 -26.64
CA LEU A 55 6.19 -9.19 -26.44
C LEU A 55 5.57 -9.56 -25.09
N PRO A 56 5.05 -8.57 -24.33
CA PRO A 56 4.34 -8.81 -23.08
C PRO A 56 2.95 -9.41 -23.33
N VAL A 57 2.50 -10.31 -22.44
CA VAL A 57 1.13 -10.85 -22.45
C VAL A 57 0.56 -10.74 -21.03
N LEU A 58 -0.53 -9.99 -20.88
CA LEU A 58 -1.12 -9.72 -19.56
C LEU A 58 -1.60 -11.00 -18.87
N ASN A 59 -1.17 -11.19 -17.64
CA ASN A 59 -1.60 -12.27 -16.76
C ASN A 59 -3.07 -12.05 -16.35
N GLN A 60 -3.96 -12.93 -16.83
CA GLN A 60 -5.39 -12.87 -16.54
C GLN A 60 -5.69 -12.92 -15.05
N ARG A 61 -4.98 -13.76 -14.28
CA ARG A 61 -5.20 -13.88 -12.83
C ARG A 61 -4.82 -12.60 -12.09
N ALA A 62 -3.71 -11.99 -12.47
CA ALA A 62 -3.28 -10.71 -11.90
C ALA A 62 -4.32 -9.62 -12.19
N PHE A 63 -4.83 -9.56 -13.42
CA PHE A 63 -5.89 -8.64 -13.80
C PHE A 63 -7.18 -8.86 -12.99
N GLU A 64 -7.68 -10.09 -12.91
CA GLU A 64 -8.89 -10.41 -12.13
C GLU A 64 -8.71 -10.08 -10.64
N TRP A 65 -7.53 -10.32 -10.08
CA TRP A 65 -7.22 -9.95 -8.69
C TRP A 65 -7.10 -8.44 -8.50
N GLY A 66 -6.58 -7.71 -9.47
CA GLY A 66 -6.62 -6.24 -9.47
C GLY A 66 -8.05 -5.71 -9.40
N VAL A 67 -8.95 -6.23 -10.26
CA VAL A 67 -10.39 -5.90 -10.22
C VAL A 67 -11.01 -6.26 -8.87
N LYS A 68 -10.66 -7.43 -8.31
CA LYS A 68 -11.14 -7.89 -7.00
C LYS A 68 -10.75 -6.94 -5.88
N VAL A 69 -9.50 -6.46 -5.88
CA VAL A 69 -9.00 -5.46 -4.92
C VAL A 69 -9.72 -4.12 -5.11
N ALA A 70 -9.86 -3.65 -6.34
CA ALA A 70 -10.59 -2.42 -6.65
C ALA A 70 -12.04 -2.44 -6.11
N LEU A 71 -12.74 -3.55 -6.32
CA LEU A 71 -14.12 -3.72 -5.85
C LEU A 71 -14.22 -3.81 -4.32
N ALA A 72 -13.23 -4.39 -3.65
CA ALA A 72 -13.20 -4.48 -2.18
C ALA A 72 -12.98 -3.13 -1.50
N PHE A 73 -12.37 -2.17 -2.20
CA PHE A 73 -12.21 -0.79 -1.76
C PHE A 73 -13.26 0.16 -2.38
N ASP A 74 -14.36 -0.37 -2.91
CA ASP A 74 -15.43 0.41 -3.56
C ASP A 74 -14.93 1.36 -4.67
N CYS A 75 -13.83 1.02 -5.32
CA CYS A 75 -13.34 1.78 -6.47
C CYS A 75 -14.25 1.62 -7.69
N GLN A 76 -14.32 2.66 -8.49
CA GLN A 76 -14.93 2.61 -9.82
C GLN A 76 -13.94 1.94 -10.78
N VAL A 77 -14.25 0.72 -11.20
CA VAL A 77 -13.46 -0.01 -12.20
C VAL A 77 -13.68 0.65 -13.56
N ALA A 78 -12.58 0.94 -14.27
CA ALA A 78 -12.62 1.56 -15.58
C ALA A 78 -13.32 0.67 -16.63
N SER A 79 -13.99 1.25 -17.62
CA SER A 79 -14.50 0.51 -18.77
C SER A 79 -13.39 0.16 -19.78
N VAL A 80 -12.34 0.97 -19.79
CA VAL A 80 -11.12 0.76 -20.59
C VAL A 80 -9.94 1.14 -19.73
N MET A 81 -8.92 0.30 -19.70
CA MET A 81 -7.62 0.59 -19.09
C MET A 81 -6.51 0.47 -20.13
N LYS A 82 -5.40 1.12 -19.93
CA LYS A 82 -4.19 0.93 -20.73
C LYS A 82 -2.94 0.88 -19.86
N PHE A 83 -1.89 0.33 -20.44
CA PHE A 83 -0.56 0.40 -19.85
C PHE A 83 0.27 1.48 -20.52
N ASP A 84 1.17 2.06 -19.76
CA ASP A 84 2.12 3.10 -20.17
C ASP A 84 3.53 2.68 -19.76
N ARG A 85 4.52 3.20 -20.47
CA ARG A 85 5.93 3.07 -20.07
C ARG A 85 6.31 4.24 -19.17
N LYS A 86 6.76 3.92 -17.97
CA LYS A 86 7.37 4.86 -17.01
C LYS A 86 8.89 4.76 -17.14
N HIS A 87 9.52 5.77 -17.77
CA HIS A 87 10.94 5.72 -18.10
C HIS A 87 11.78 6.23 -16.94
N TYR A 88 12.65 5.38 -16.45
CA TYR A 88 13.77 5.72 -15.58
C TYR A 88 14.85 4.65 -15.70
N PHE A 89 16.12 5.04 -15.50
CA PHE A 89 17.25 4.13 -15.63
C PHE A 89 17.74 3.75 -14.25
N TYR A 90 17.66 2.45 -13.95
CA TYR A 90 18.20 1.88 -12.73
C TYR A 90 18.70 0.46 -13.02
N PRO A 91 19.76 -0.02 -12.34
CA PRO A 91 20.36 -1.33 -12.66
C PRO A 91 19.40 -2.52 -12.55
N ASP A 92 18.40 -2.45 -11.66
CA ASP A 92 17.39 -3.49 -11.47
C ASP A 92 16.16 -3.35 -12.37
N LEU A 93 16.18 -2.39 -13.30
CA LEU A 93 15.14 -2.17 -14.30
C LEU A 93 15.69 -2.55 -15.69
N PRO A 94 15.62 -3.85 -16.09
CA PRO A 94 16.38 -4.35 -17.26
C PRO A 94 15.93 -3.75 -18.59
N LYS A 95 14.70 -3.28 -18.69
CA LYS A 95 14.14 -2.65 -19.89
C LYS A 95 14.45 -1.15 -20.00
N GLY A 96 14.92 -0.52 -18.93
CA GLY A 96 15.05 0.94 -18.82
C GLY A 96 13.72 1.68 -18.65
N PHE A 97 12.61 0.95 -18.53
CA PHE A 97 11.27 1.44 -18.20
C PHE A 97 10.49 0.40 -17.39
N GLN A 98 9.49 0.85 -16.66
CA GLN A 98 8.51 0.01 -15.97
C GLN A 98 7.19 0.11 -16.73
N ILE A 99 6.56 -1.03 -17.03
CA ILE A 99 5.18 -1.04 -17.51
C ILE A 99 4.28 -0.78 -16.31
N SER A 100 3.52 0.31 -16.38
CA SER A 100 2.64 0.82 -15.33
C SER A 100 1.35 1.36 -15.97
N GLN A 101 0.55 2.12 -15.23
CA GLN A 101 -0.63 2.82 -15.74
C GLN A 101 -0.59 4.28 -15.27
N TYR A 102 -0.86 5.23 -16.15
CA TYR A 102 -0.79 6.65 -15.84
C TYR A 102 -2.16 7.33 -15.88
N ASP A 103 -2.70 7.62 -17.06
CA ASP A 103 -3.94 8.39 -17.25
C ASP A 103 -5.22 7.52 -17.33
N GLN A 104 -5.08 6.21 -17.64
CA GLN A 104 -6.20 5.26 -17.69
C GLN A 104 -5.92 4.04 -16.79
N PRO A 105 -5.93 4.23 -15.46
CA PRO A 105 -5.67 3.14 -14.53
C PRO A 105 -6.83 2.14 -14.47
N LEU A 106 -6.59 1.01 -13.82
CA LEU A 106 -7.59 -0.04 -13.59
C LEU A 106 -8.83 0.49 -12.87
N SER A 107 -8.65 1.36 -11.88
CA SER A 107 -9.77 1.90 -11.08
C SER A 107 -9.41 3.19 -10.37
N GLN A 108 -10.45 3.96 -9.98
CA GLN A 108 -10.34 5.25 -9.30
C GLN A 108 -11.46 5.42 -8.27
N HIS A 109 -11.36 6.45 -7.43
CA HIS A 109 -12.43 6.95 -6.55
C HIS A 109 -12.98 5.90 -5.57
N GLY A 110 -12.10 5.15 -4.94
CA GLY A 110 -12.44 4.22 -3.87
C GLY A 110 -12.36 4.82 -2.48
N HIS A 111 -12.47 3.95 -1.47
CA HIS A 111 -12.23 4.34 -0.09
C HIS A 111 -11.99 3.14 0.83
N LEU A 112 -11.40 3.44 1.99
CA LEU A 112 -11.31 2.55 3.14
C LEU A 112 -11.79 3.30 4.39
N ALA A 113 -12.69 2.72 5.15
CA ALA A 113 -13.09 3.23 6.45
C ALA A 113 -12.16 2.68 7.53
N ILE A 114 -11.57 3.57 8.33
CA ILE A 114 -10.77 3.21 9.51
C ILE A 114 -11.55 3.50 10.79
N VAL A 115 -11.30 2.72 11.84
CA VAL A 115 -11.91 2.92 13.15
C VAL A 115 -10.81 3.26 14.16
N LEU A 116 -10.89 4.44 14.75
CA LEU A 116 -9.91 4.91 15.73
C LEU A 116 -10.63 5.67 16.86
N GLY A 117 -10.33 5.33 18.12
CA GLY A 117 -10.93 5.98 19.28
C GLY A 117 -12.48 5.91 19.34
N GLY A 118 -13.08 4.87 18.74
CA GLY A 118 -14.53 4.71 18.69
C GLY A 118 -15.23 5.51 17.57
N SER A 119 -14.49 6.28 16.79
CA SER A 119 -15.00 6.99 15.62
C SER A 119 -14.59 6.30 14.32
N THR A 120 -15.47 6.37 13.32
CA THR A 120 -15.19 5.86 11.97
C THR A 120 -14.87 7.03 11.06
N LYS A 121 -13.75 6.92 10.33
CA LYS A 121 -13.33 7.91 9.35
C LYS A 121 -13.13 7.25 7.99
N ARG A 122 -13.72 7.85 6.96
CA ARG A 122 -13.53 7.42 5.57
C ARG A 122 -12.27 8.07 5.02
N ILE A 123 -11.37 7.26 4.46
CA ILE A 123 -10.16 7.69 3.76
C ILE A 123 -10.35 7.36 2.28
N GLY A 124 -10.26 8.37 1.43
CA GLY A 124 -10.39 8.20 -0.01
C GLY A 124 -9.21 7.43 -0.60
N ILE A 125 -9.49 6.74 -1.70
CA ILE A 125 -8.48 6.10 -2.56
C ILE A 125 -8.60 6.75 -3.93
N THR A 126 -7.58 7.51 -4.30
CA THR A 126 -7.53 8.21 -5.59
C THR A 126 -7.59 7.21 -6.74
N ARG A 127 -6.74 6.16 -6.67
CA ARG A 127 -6.67 5.13 -7.71
C ARG A 127 -6.03 3.85 -7.18
N ILE A 128 -6.32 2.76 -7.89
CA ILE A 128 -5.56 1.52 -7.84
C ILE A 128 -5.16 1.21 -9.27
N HIS A 129 -3.86 1.07 -9.51
CA HIS A 129 -3.34 0.74 -10.82
C HIS A 129 -2.39 -0.45 -10.78
N MET A 130 -2.24 -1.10 -11.94
CA MET A 130 -1.39 -2.26 -12.12
C MET A 130 -0.05 -1.84 -12.68
N GLU A 131 1.01 -2.48 -12.21
CA GLU A 131 2.36 -2.32 -12.72
C GLU A 131 3.20 -3.58 -12.51
N GLU A 132 4.33 -3.66 -13.17
CA GLU A 132 5.33 -4.70 -12.90
C GLU A 132 6.34 -4.22 -11.87
N ASP A 133 6.80 -5.13 -11.01
CA ASP A 133 7.87 -4.81 -10.06
C ASP A 133 9.24 -4.78 -10.74
N ALA A 134 10.18 -4.00 -10.20
CA ALA A 134 11.59 -3.98 -10.59
C ALA A 134 12.34 -5.17 -9.97
N GLY A 135 13.55 -5.41 -10.43
CA GLY A 135 14.48 -6.36 -9.83
C GLY A 135 14.93 -5.94 -8.42
N LYS A 136 15.97 -6.56 -7.92
CA LYS A 136 16.54 -6.27 -6.60
C LYS A 136 18.02 -5.98 -6.71
N LEU A 137 18.47 -4.89 -6.09
CA LEU A 137 19.89 -4.59 -5.90
C LEU A 137 20.36 -5.11 -4.54
N LEU A 138 21.47 -5.82 -4.56
CA LEU A 138 22.16 -6.33 -3.38
C LEU A 138 23.55 -5.66 -3.31
N HIS A 139 23.74 -4.82 -2.32
CA HIS A 139 25.05 -4.18 -2.09
C HIS A 139 25.91 -5.07 -1.21
N ASP A 140 27.13 -5.35 -1.65
CA ASP A 140 28.10 -6.11 -0.86
C ASP A 140 28.81 -5.15 0.12
N PRO A 141 28.63 -5.32 1.44
CA PRO A 141 29.32 -4.45 2.41
C PRO A 141 30.83 -4.66 2.46
N ALA A 142 31.33 -5.78 1.93
CA ALA A 142 32.76 -6.12 1.94
C ALA A 142 33.51 -5.70 0.66
N GLN A 143 32.78 -5.37 -0.41
CA GLN A 143 33.37 -5.05 -1.71
C GLN A 143 32.63 -3.86 -2.35
N PRO A 144 33.29 -3.02 -3.18
CA PRO A 144 32.63 -1.95 -3.92
C PRO A 144 31.85 -2.55 -5.12
N ALA A 145 30.94 -3.48 -4.84
CA ALA A 145 30.16 -4.19 -5.85
C ALA A 145 28.69 -4.23 -5.46
N SER A 146 27.83 -4.21 -6.47
CA SER A 146 26.39 -4.45 -6.35
C SER A 146 25.99 -5.58 -7.29
N TYR A 147 25.18 -6.49 -6.78
CA TYR A 147 24.61 -7.58 -7.56
C TYR A 147 23.17 -7.28 -7.91
N VAL A 148 22.74 -7.72 -9.08
CA VAL A 148 21.37 -7.54 -9.54
C VAL A 148 20.68 -8.89 -9.62
N ASP A 149 19.55 -9.01 -8.93
CA ASP A 149 18.65 -10.15 -9.01
C ASP A 149 17.36 -9.75 -9.71
N PHE A 150 17.12 -10.30 -10.90
CA PHE A 150 15.93 -10.03 -11.70
C PHE A 150 14.75 -10.99 -11.42
N ASN A 151 14.83 -11.85 -10.41
CA ASN A 151 13.72 -12.74 -10.06
C ASN A 151 12.44 -11.95 -9.77
N ARG A 152 12.54 -10.80 -9.13
CA ARG A 152 11.41 -9.92 -8.84
C ARG A 152 10.94 -9.11 -10.05
N ALA A 153 11.79 -8.83 -11.03
CA ALA A 153 11.44 -8.04 -12.22
C ALA A 153 10.26 -8.68 -12.96
N GLY A 154 9.19 -7.92 -13.14
CA GLY A 154 7.96 -8.37 -13.78
C GLY A 154 6.94 -9.06 -12.85
N VAL A 155 7.19 -9.17 -11.55
CA VAL A 155 6.18 -9.65 -10.58
C VAL A 155 4.99 -8.69 -10.57
N PRO A 156 3.73 -9.19 -10.60
CA PRO A 156 2.56 -8.32 -10.61
C PRO A 156 2.46 -7.48 -9.36
N LEU A 157 2.29 -6.18 -9.53
CA LEU A 157 2.21 -5.19 -8.47
C LEU A 157 0.94 -4.35 -8.64
N LEU A 158 0.27 -4.05 -7.54
CA LEU A 158 -0.75 -3.02 -7.47
C LEU A 158 -0.21 -1.85 -6.66
N GLU A 159 -0.40 -0.63 -7.15
CA GLU A 159 -0.19 0.57 -6.36
C GLU A 159 -1.54 1.14 -5.95
N ILE A 160 -1.76 1.28 -4.64
CA ILE A 160 -2.95 1.83 -4.01
C ILE A 160 -2.58 3.21 -3.47
N VAL A 161 -3.12 4.26 -4.08
CA VAL A 161 -2.83 5.65 -3.71
C VAL A 161 -4.01 6.21 -2.92
N SER A 162 -3.77 6.57 -1.65
CA SER A 162 -4.80 7.23 -0.86
C SER A 162 -4.95 8.70 -1.20
N ASP A 163 -6.13 9.26 -0.94
CA ASP A 163 -6.28 10.71 -0.85
C ASP A 163 -5.54 11.25 0.40
N PRO A 164 -5.16 12.52 0.44
CA PRO A 164 -4.47 13.12 1.58
C PRO A 164 -5.45 13.44 2.73
N ASP A 165 -6.20 12.43 3.17
CA ASP A 165 -7.26 12.54 4.16
C ASP A 165 -6.81 12.24 5.59
N LEU A 166 -5.67 11.58 5.74
CA LEU A 166 -5.13 11.24 7.05
C LEU A 166 -4.62 12.49 7.77
N ARG A 167 -4.91 12.59 9.08
CA ARG A 167 -4.60 13.77 9.91
C ARG A 167 -3.70 13.46 11.10
N SER A 168 -3.32 12.19 11.27
CA SER A 168 -2.36 11.80 12.31
C SER A 168 -1.55 10.58 11.87
N PRO A 169 -0.35 10.39 12.43
CA PRO A 169 0.44 9.17 12.26
C PRO A 169 -0.30 7.90 12.72
N GLU A 170 -1.16 8.03 13.74
CA GLU A 170 -2.00 6.92 14.22
C GLU A 170 -3.06 6.52 13.19
N GLU A 171 -3.69 7.50 12.53
CA GLU A 171 -4.62 7.21 11.43
C GLU A 171 -3.91 6.48 10.27
N ALA A 172 -2.68 6.87 9.94
CA ALA A 172 -1.88 6.21 8.90
C ALA A 172 -1.54 4.76 9.29
N TYR A 173 -1.17 4.52 10.54
CA TYR A 173 -0.93 3.19 11.07
C TYR A 173 -2.19 2.31 10.99
N GLN A 174 -3.35 2.85 11.41
CA GLN A 174 -4.61 2.13 11.38
C GLN A 174 -5.06 1.85 9.94
N TYR A 175 -4.90 2.82 9.02
CA TYR A 175 -5.19 2.63 7.60
C TYR A 175 -4.42 1.46 7.00
N LEU A 176 -3.12 1.36 7.28
CA LEU A 176 -2.28 0.26 6.79
C LEU A 176 -2.69 -1.10 7.36
N ARG A 177 -3.09 -1.14 8.63
CA ARG A 177 -3.61 -2.36 9.26
C ARG A 177 -4.91 -2.83 8.59
N ASP A 178 -5.86 -1.92 8.42
CA ASP A 178 -7.16 -2.25 7.85
C ASP A 178 -7.02 -2.60 6.36
N LEU A 179 -6.14 -1.91 5.60
CA LEU A 179 -5.80 -2.26 4.23
C LEU A 179 -5.21 -3.67 4.13
N LYS A 180 -4.24 -3.99 4.99
CA LYS A 180 -3.65 -5.35 5.06
C LYS A 180 -4.71 -6.39 5.41
N ALA A 181 -5.63 -6.10 6.33
CA ALA A 181 -6.71 -7.00 6.68
C ALA A 181 -7.60 -7.31 5.46
N VAL A 182 -8.04 -6.29 4.71
CA VAL A 182 -8.82 -6.48 3.48
C VAL A 182 -8.09 -7.36 2.48
N LEU A 183 -6.81 -7.07 2.20
CA LEU A 183 -5.99 -7.87 1.27
C LEU A 183 -5.84 -9.34 1.73
N GLY A 184 -5.71 -9.56 3.04
CA GLY A 184 -5.67 -10.89 3.65
C GLY A 184 -6.96 -11.69 3.44
N TYR A 185 -8.13 -11.03 3.58
CA TYR A 185 -9.43 -11.65 3.30
C TYR A 185 -9.60 -11.98 1.81
N LEU A 186 -9.07 -11.16 0.93
CA LEU A 186 -9.09 -11.42 -0.51
C LEU A 186 -8.15 -12.55 -0.93
N LYS A 187 -7.14 -12.88 -0.11
CA LYS A 187 -6.10 -13.89 -0.38
C LYS A 187 -5.33 -13.60 -1.68
N VAL A 188 -5.04 -12.34 -1.96
CA VAL A 188 -4.37 -11.91 -3.20
C VAL A 188 -2.88 -11.62 -3.02
N SER A 189 -2.41 -11.50 -1.76
CA SER A 189 -1.02 -11.18 -1.41
C SER A 189 -0.67 -11.78 -0.05
N THR A 190 0.63 -12.03 0.21
CA THR A 190 1.14 -12.36 1.54
C THR A 190 1.22 -11.15 2.46
N CYS A 191 1.23 -9.93 1.89
CA CYS A 191 1.30 -8.65 2.60
C CYS A 191 2.44 -8.61 3.66
N ASN A 192 3.60 -9.14 3.32
CA ASN A 192 4.79 -9.17 4.17
C ASN A 192 5.75 -8.04 3.78
N MET A 193 5.97 -7.08 4.70
CA MET A 193 6.88 -5.96 4.45
C MET A 193 8.36 -6.37 4.47
N GLU A 194 8.72 -7.40 5.24
CA GLU A 194 10.10 -7.90 5.31
C GLU A 194 10.53 -8.58 4.00
N GLU A 195 9.61 -9.28 3.35
CA GLU A 195 9.80 -9.88 2.02
C GLU A 195 9.63 -8.87 0.88
N GLY A 196 9.08 -7.68 1.18
CA GLY A 196 8.79 -6.64 0.20
C GLY A 196 7.53 -6.88 -0.63
N SER A 197 6.66 -7.85 -0.23
CA SER A 197 5.36 -8.07 -0.87
C SER A 197 4.31 -7.03 -0.50
N LEU A 198 4.58 -6.23 0.54
CA LEU A 198 3.89 -4.99 0.87
C LEU A 198 4.93 -3.91 1.13
N ARG A 199 4.82 -2.76 0.46
CA ARG A 199 5.68 -1.58 0.67
C ARG A 199 4.81 -0.35 0.80
N CYS A 200 5.30 0.66 1.50
CA CYS A 200 4.58 1.91 1.69
C CYS A 200 5.56 3.08 1.60
N ASP A 201 5.23 4.06 0.78
CA ASP A 201 5.80 5.40 0.82
C ASP A 201 4.78 6.34 1.45
N ALA A 202 5.23 7.25 2.32
CA ALA A 202 4.36 8.20 3.00
C ALA A 202 4.62 9.63 2.51
N ASN A 203 3.55 10.36 2.26
CA ASN A 203 3.60 11.78 1.92
C ASN A 203 2.99 12.57 3.07
N ILE A 204 3.70 13.58 3.55
CA ILE A 204 3.23 14.46 4.62
C ILE A 204 3.46 15.93 4.28
N SER A 205 2.51 16.76 4.61
CA SER A 205 2.67 18.21 4.73
C SER A 205 2.00 18.70 6.00
N LEU A 206 2.42 19.86 6.52
CA LEU A 206 1.71 20.54 7.60
C LEU A 206 1.04 21.79 7.03
N ARG A 207 -0.18 22.06 7.49
CA ARG A 207 -0.91 23.30 7.21
C ARG A 207 -1.49 23.88 8.48
N THR A 208 -1.77 25.16 8.50
CA THR A 208 -2.55 25.77 9.59
C THR A 208 -3.92 25.09 9.68
N VAL A 209 -4.38 24.79 10.89
CA VAL A 209 -5.69 24.16 11.13
C VAL A 209 -6.80 24.97 10.43
N GLY A 210 -7.63 24.29 9.64
CA GLY A 210 -8.71 24.88 8.86
C GLY A 210 -8.31 25.57 7.55
N ALA A 211 -7.01 25.63 7.22
CA ALA A 211 -6.57 26.17 5.93
C ALA A 211 -6.91 25.22 4.77
N GLY A 212 -7.35 25.76 3.62
CA GLY A 212 -7.64 24.97 2.43
C GLY A 212 -6.38 24.53 1.64
N ALA A 213 -5.29 25.32 1.70
CA ALA A 213 -4.07 25.05 0.97
C ALA A 213 -3.17 24.04 1.70
N PHE A 214 -2.52 23.17 0.94
CA PHE A 214 -1.53 22.24 1.48
C PHE A 214 -0.18 22.94 1.70
N GLY A 215 0.58 22.46 2.68
CA GLY A 215 1.99 22.83 2.85
C GLY A 215 2.91 22.12 1.85
N ALA A 216 4.22 22.32 2.01
CA ALA A 216 5.22 21.62 1.19
C ALA A 216 5.16 20.10 1.41
N LYS A 217 5.04 19.36 0.32
CA LYS A 217 4.99 17.89 0.34
C LYS A 217 6.37 17.32 0.68
N ILE A 218 6.44 16.50 1.71
CA ILE A 218 7.61 15.70 2.07
C ILE A 218 7.25 14.23 1.82
N GLU A 219 7.98 13.58 0.92
CA GLU A 219 7.90 12.15 0.66
C GLU A 219 8.88 11.42 1.55
N ILE A 220 8.43 10.38 2.26
CA ILE A 220 9.27 9.56 3.14
C ILE A 220 9.35 8.14 2.58
N LYS A 221 10.57 7.67 2.36
CA LYS A 221 10.89 6.34 1.83
C LYS A 221 11.62 5.48 2.86
N ASN A 222 11.84 4.20 2.51
CA ASN A 222 12.54 3.22 3.35
C ASN A 222 11.77 2.87 4.63
N LEU A 223 10.48 2.67 4.51
CA LEU A 223 9.56 2.37 5.60
C LEU A 223 9.29 0.85 5.63
N ASN A 224 9.98 0.12 6.52
CA ASN A 224 10.01 -1.34 6.51
C ASN A 224 8.98 -2.00 7.46
N SER A 225 8.17 -1.22 8.15
CA SER A 225 7.07 -1.70 9.00
C SER A 225 6.03 -0.61 9.20
N PHE A 226 4.80 -0.98 9.60
CA PHE A 226 3.77 0.01 9.94
C PHE A 226 4.17 0.90 11.11
N LYS A 227 4.94 0.34 12.07
CA LYS A 227 5.51 1.12 13.17
C LYS A 227 6.52 2.15 12.66
N ALA A 228 7.35 1.78 11.68
CA ALA A 228 8.28 2.71 11.04
C ALA A 228 7.56 3.83 10.29
N VAL A 229 6.45 3.52 9.58
CA VAL A 229 5.61 4.55 8.96
C VAL A 229 5.11 5.55 9.99
N LYS A 230 4.53 5.06 11.09
CA LYS A 230 4.05 5.91 12.19
C LYS A 230 5.16 6.76 12.77
N ALA A 231 6.29 6.15 13.15
CA ALA A 231 7.43 6.85 13.77
C ALA A 231 8.03 7.92 12.84
N ALA A 232 8.16 7.62 11.55
CA ALA A 232 8.67 8.57 10.56
C ALA A 232 7.73 9.77 10.38
N LEU A 233 6.42 9.53 10.38
CA LEU A 233 5.41 10.60 10.32
C LEU A 233 5.42 11.43 11.61
N ASP A 234 5.49 10.82 12.79
CA ASP A 234 5.64 11.50 14.07
C ASP A 234 6.89 12.40 14.07
N HIS A 235 8.03 11.86 13.62
CA HIS A 235 9.28 12.61 13.50
C HIS A 235 9.09 13.83 12.58
N GLU A 236 8.46 13.68 11.42
CA GLU A 236 8.25 14.79 10.49
C GLU A 236 7.31 15.86 11.04
N VAL A 237 6.26 15.50 11.76
CA VAL A 237 5.42 16.47 12.47
C VAL A 237 6.25 17.29 13.46
N HIS A 238 7.07 16.61 14.29
CA HIS A 238 7.93 17.28 15.27
C HIS A 238 9.02 18.14 14.61
N ARG A 239 9.58 17.72 13.48
CA ARG A 239 10.61 18.45 12.74
C ARG A 239 10.06 19.69 12.04
N GLN A 240 8.89 19.56 11.40
CA GLN A 240 8.31 20.63 10.57
C GLN A 240 7.63 21.73 11.41
N THR A 241 6.93 21.37 12.49
CA THR A 241 6.16 22.30 13.31
C THR A 241 6.98 23.49 13.80
N PRO A 242 8.13 23.35 14.47
CA PRO A 242 8.90 24.49 14.94
C PRO A 242 9.48 25.36 13.81
N LEU A 243 9.78 24.77 12.65
CA LEU A 243 10.25 25.52 11.50
C LEU A 243 9.15 26.45 10.96
N LEU A 244 7.93 25.92 10.84
CA LEU A 244 6.78 26.68 10.38
C LEU A 244 6.37 27.77 11.40
N GLN A 245 6.43 27.48 12.70
CA GLN A 245 6.20 28.47 13.76
C GLN A 245 7.21 29.63 13.76
N GLN A 246 8.43 29.36 13.27
CA GLN A 246 9.46 30.39 13.04
C GLN A 246 9.28 31.16 11.73
N GLY A 247 8.19 30.90 10.98
CA GLY A 247 7.94 31.54 9.68
C GLY A 247 8.83 31.02 8.54
N ARG A 248 9.50 29.89 8.72
CA ARG A 248 10.34 29.29 7.67
C ARG A 248 9.48 28.61 6.62
N THR A 249 9.80 28.82 5.35
CA THR A 249 9.21 28.09 4.23
C THR A 249 9.92 26.76 4.05
N LEU A 250 9.16 25.68 3.95
CA LEU A 250 9.68 24.36 3.60
C LEU A 250 9.62 24.16 2.09
N ALA A 251 10.66 23.53 1.52
CA ALA A 251 10.66 23.07 0.14
C ALA A 251 10.15 21.63 0.05
N GLN A 252 9.65 21.22 -1.12
CA GLN A 252 9.33 19.82 -1.38
C GLN A 252 10.61 18.98 -1.36
N GLN A 253 10.57 17.84 -0.67
CA GLN A 253 11.73 16.97 -0.46
C GLN A 253 11.31 15.50 -0.47
N THR A 254 12.24 14.63 -0.90
CA THR A 254 12.20 13.21 -0.59
C THR A 254 13.22 12.93 0.52
N ARG A 255 12.78 12.23 1.54
CA ARG A 255 13.59 11.89 2.72
C ARG A 255 13.60 10.39 2.94
N LEU A 256 14.67 9.86 3.52
CA LEU A 256 14.80 8.45 3.92
C LEU A 256 14.62 8.32 5.43
N TRP A 257 13.84 7.36 5.86
CA TRP A 257 13.76 6.98 7.27
C TRP A 257 14.97 6.14 7.66
N ASP A 258 15.67 6.57 8.68
CA ASP A 258 16.72 5.79 9.36
C ASP A 258 16.17 5.26 10.69
N ALA A 259 15.89 3.95 10.73
CA ALA A 259 15.32 3.30 11.91
C ALA A 259 16.27 3.24 13.11
N LYS A 260 17.59 3.34 12.89
CA LYS A 260 18.59 3.34 13.99
C LYS A 260 18.72 4.72 14.61
N ALA A 261 18.68 5.76 13.79
CA ALA A 261 18.72 7.15 14.23
C ALA A 261 17.35 7.68 14.66
N GLU A 262 16.26 6.93 14.39
CA GLU A 262 14.86 7.37 14.56
C GLU A 262 14.60 8.75 13.95
N ALA A 263 15.15 8.99 12.76
CA ALA A 263 15.12 10.28 12.08
C ALA A 263 15.01 10.13 10.56
N THR A 264 14.52 11.19 9.91
CA THR A 264 14.55 11.27 8.46
C THR A 264 15.80 12.01 7.98
N ALA A 265 16.45 11.52 6.93
CA ALA A 265 17.57 12.17 6.24
C ALA A 265 17.14 12.69 4.85
N LEU A 266 17.65 13.85 4.45
CA LEU A 266 17.38 14.37 3.11
C LEU A 266 18.01 13.45 2.05
N MET A 267 17.20 13.03 1.07
CA MET A 267 17.66 12.24 -0.08
C MET A 267 17.81 13.13 -1.33
N ARG A 268 16.77 13.91 -1.64
CA ARG A 268 16.75 14.82 -2.81
C ARG A 268 15.75 15.94 -2.61
N THR A 269 15.93 17.04 -3.35
CA THR A 269 14.97 18.15 -3.45
C THR A 269 14.11 18.01 -4.72
N LYS A 270 13.10 18.87 -4.87
CA LYS A 270 12.20 18.88 -6.05
C LYS A 270 12.95 19.16 -7.38
N GLU A 271 14.04 19.92 -7.34
CA GLU A 271 14.84 20.27 -8.52
C GLU A 271 15.47 19.03 -9.18
N ASP A 272 15.64 17.94 -8.40
CA ASP A 272 16.15 16.64 -8.85
C ASP A 272 15.04 15.67 -9.26
N ALA A 273 13.76 16.11 -9.38
CA ALA A 273 12.66 15.24 -9.70
C ALA A 273 12.77 14.68 -11.13
N SER A 274 12.69 13.36 -11.27
CA SER A 274 12.74 12.70 -12.57
C SER A 274 11.49 12.96 -13.38
N ASP A 275 11.65 13.42 -14.62
CA ASP A 275 10.60 13.37 -15.64
C ASP A 275 10.52 11.95 -16.21
N TYR A 276 9.45 11.23 -15.89
CA TYR A 276 9.29 9.84 -16.33
C TYR A 276 8.88 9.69 -17.79
N ARG A 277 8.56 10.75 -18.52
CA ARG A 277 8.21 10.73 -19.94
C ARG A 277 7.26 9.59 -20.30
N TYR A 278 6.13 9.53 -19.60
CA TYR A 278 5.12 8.52 -19.86
C TYR A 278 4.64 8.57 -21.31
N PHE A 279 4.54 7.39 -21.93
CA PHE A 279 3.80 7.19 -23.18
C PHE A 279 3.15 5.80 -23.20
N PRO A 280 2.08 5.58 -24.00
CA PRO A 280 1.40 4.30 -24.07
C PRO A 280 2.35 3.17 -24.42
N GLU A 281 2.22 2.01 -23.72
CA GLU A 281 2.96 0.80 -24.05
C GLU A 281 2.52 0.29 -25.43
N PRO A 282 3.37 0.34 -26.48
CA PRO A 282 2.95 0.03 -27.85
C PRO A 282 2.65 -1.45 -28.06
N ASP A 283 3.19 -2.33 -27.22
CA ASP A 283 3.00 -3.77 -27.33
C ASP A 283 1.73 -4.26 -26.60
N LEU A 284 1.03 -3.38 -25.88
CA LEU A 284 -0.21 -3.67 -25.19
C LEU A 284 -1.32 -2.70 -25.65
N VAL A 285 -2.28 -3.22 -26.39
CA VAL A 285 -3.46 -2.43 -26.78
C VAL A 285 -4.31 -2.08 -25.55
N PRO A 286 -5.09 -0.97 -25.56
CA PRO A 286 -6.04 -0.68 -24.48
C PRO A 286 -7.02 -1.84 -24.27
N PHE A 287 -7.24 -2.21 -23.01
CA PHE A 287 -8.09 -3.32 -22.61
C PHE A 287 -9.49 -2.82 -22.28
N ARG A 288 -10.51 -3.36 -22.97
CA ARG A 288 -11.90 -3.20 -22.55
C ARG A 288 -12.20 -4.18 -21.42
N ILE A 289 -12.73 -3.65 -20.32
CA ILE A 289 -13.10 -4.46 -19.17
C ILE A 289 -14.57 -4.85 -19.33
N ASP A 290 -14.83 -6.16 -19.41
CA ASP A 290 -16.18 -6.70 -19.54
C ASP A 290 -16.99 -6.45 -18.26
N PRO A 291 -18.14 -5.72 -18.33
CA PRO A 291 -19.01 -5.54 -17.19
C PRO A 291 -19.51 -6.85 -16.56
N ALA A 292 -19.67 -7.91 -17.37
CA ALA A 292 -20.07 -9.23 -16.85
C ALA A 292 -18.98 -9.85 -15.98
N LEU A 293 -17.70 -9.69 -16.34
CA LEU A 293 -16.56 -10.08 -15.51
C LEU A 293 -16.56 -9.32 -14.19
N VAL A 294 -16.74 -8.01 -14.19
CA VAL A 294 -16.78 -7.17 -12.97
C VAL A 294 -17.95 -7.61 -12.07
N ALA A 295 -19.12 -7.85 -12.65
CA ALA A 295 -20.30 -8.34 -11.90
C ALA A 295 -20.07 -9.74 -11.31
N ARG A 296 -19.38 -10.62 -12.03
CA ARG A 296 -18.99 -11.95 -11.51
C ARG A 296 -18.04 -11.81 -10.32
N ILE A 297 -16.95 -11.08 -10.46
CA ILE A 297 -15.97 -10.88 -9.39
C ILE A 297 -16.61 -10.24 -8.15
N ARG A 298 -17.53 -9.27 -8.33
CA ARG A 298 -18.28 -8.64 -7.23
C ARG A 298 -19.09 -9.66 -6.43
N ARG A 299 -19.74 -10.62 -7.10
CA ARG A 299 -20.49 -11.70 -6.40
C ARG A 299 -19.59 -12.70 -5.68
N GLU A 300 -18.37 -12.86 -6.16
CA GLU A 300 -17.36 -13.78 -5.59
C GLU A 300 -16.53 -13.14 -4.46
N LEU A 301 -16.77 -11.85 -4.13
CA LEU A 301 -16.10 -11.23 -2.99
C LEU A 301 -16.46 -11.97 -1.70
N PRO A 302 -15.47 -12.29 -0.84
CA PRO A 302 -15.75 -12.81 0.49
C PRO A 302 -16.41 -11.71 1.35
N GLU A 303 -16.97 -12.10 2.48
CA GLU A 303 -17.33 -11.15 3.53
C GLU A 303 -16.08 -10.39 3.97
N LEU A 304 -16.09 -9.05 3.82
CA LEU A 304 -14.93 -8.21 4.13
C LEU A 304 -14.81 -7.93 5.64
N PRO A 305 -13.62 -7.52 6.16
CA PRO A 305 -13.40 -7.29 7.59
C PRO A 305 -14.45 -6.40 8.25
N ALA A 306 -14.80 -5.28 7.62
CA ALA A 306 -15.80 -4.35 8.18
C ALA A 306 -17.20 -4.98 8.29
N GLN A 307 -17.62 -5.74 7.28
CA GLN A 307 -18.90 -6.45 7.28
C GLN A 307 -18.90 -7.54 8.35
N ARG A 308 -17.82 -8.31 8.43
CA ARG A 308 -17.66 -9.36 9.45
C ARG A 308 -17.61 -8.77 10.86
N CYS A 309 -16.93 -7.65 11.05
CA CYS A 309 -16.88 -6.91 12.32
C CYS A 309 -18.29 -6.53 12.78
N ALA A 310 -19.09 -5.89 11.91
CA ALA A 310 -20.46 -5.52 12.21
C ALA A 310 -21.33 -6.75 12.53
N ARG A 311 -21.19 -7.82 11.76
CA ARG A 311 -21.93 -9.08 11.99
C ARG A 311 -21.54 -9.73 13.33
N LEU A 312 -20.25 -9.82 13.65
CA LEU A 312 -19.77 -10.41 14.91
C LEU A 312 -20.27 -9.60 16.12
N ALA A 313 -20.19 -8.28 16.04
CA ALA A 313 -20.72 -7.40 17.10
C ALA A 313 -22.23 -7.65 17.33
N ALA A 314 -23.03 -7.68 16.26
CA ALA A 314 -24.47 -7.89 16.34
C ALA A 314 -24.83 -9.32 16.78
N THR A 315 -24.15 -10.35 16.25
CA THR A 315 -24.52 -11.75 16.50
C THR A 315 -24.10 -12.22 17.90
N TYR A 316 -22.94 -11.78 18.37
CA TYR A 316 -22.34 -12.27 19.62
C TYR A 316 -22.32 -11.23 20.75
N GLY A 317 -22.89 -10.04 20.54
CA GLY A 317 -22.92 -8.97 21.53
C GLY A 317 -21.52 -8.45 21.90
N LEU A 318 -20.57 -8.50 20.98
CA LEU A 318 -19.21 -8.04 21.21
C LEU A 318 -19.12 -6.52 21.19
N SER A 319 -18.17 -5.95 21.93
CA SER A 319 -17.83 -4.55 21.77
C SER A 319 -17.30 -4.28 20.35
N PRO A 320 -17.44 -3.06 19.81
CA PRO A 320 -16.85 -2.68 18.53
C PRO A 320 -15.34 -2.94 18.50
N TYR A 321 -14.65 -2.72 19.60
CA TYR A 321 -13.22 -2.98 19.75
C TYR A 321 -12.89 -4.48 19.62
N ASP A 322 -13.58 -5.35 20.37
CA ASP A 322 -13.33 -6.80 20.32
C ASP A 322 -13.59 -7.34 18.89
N ALA A 323 -14.74 -6.97 18.31
CA ALA A 323 -15.08 -7.40 16.95
C ALA A 323 -14.05 -6.92 15.93
N HIS A 324 -13.53 -5.68 16.07
CA HIS A 324 -12.51 -5.15 15.19
C HIS A 324 -11.18 -5.91 15.33
N VAL A 325 -10.72 -6.20 16.55
CA VAL A 325 -9.47 -6.96 16.78
C VAL A 325 -9.58 -8.37 16.20
N LEU A 326 -10.69 -9.06 16.44
CA LEU A 326 -10.91 -10.42 15.92
C LEU A 326 -10.94 -10.48 14.39
N THR A 327 -11.37 -9.41 13.73
CA THR A 327 -11.49 -9.37 12.26
C THR A 327 -10.26 -8.84 11.55
N GLN A 328 -9.21 -8.44 12.27
CA GLN A 328 -7.94 -8.03 11.65
C GLN A 328 -7.25 -9.17 10.87
N HIS A 329 -7.56 -10.42 11.21
CA HIS A 329 -7.03 -11.59 10.52
C HIS A 329 -8.14 -12.63 10.26
N PRO A 330 -8.28 -13.17 9.02
CA PRO A 330 -9.33 -14.14 8.71
C PRO A 330 -9.36 -15.33 9.68
N SER A 331 -8.17 -15.89 9.98
CA SER A 331 -8.04 -17.07 10.84
C SER A 331 -8.45 -16.81 12.28
N LEU A 332 -8.24 -15.60 12.81
CA LEU A 332 -8.70 -15.25 14.16
C LEU A 332 -10.22 -15.19 14.23
N ALA A 333 -10.84 -14.59 13.23
CA ALA A 333 -12.29 -14.52 13.15
C ALA A 333 -12.91 -15.93 12.98
N GLU A 334 -12.30 -16.79 12.15
CA GLU A 334 -12.73 -18.18 11.96
C GLU A 334 -12.61 -18.98 13.26
N LEU A 335 -11.48 -18.87 13.97
CA LEU A 335 -11.28 -19.53 15.27
C LEU A 335 -12.31 -19.07 16.29
N PHE A 336 -12.52 -17.74 16.40
CA PHE A 336 -13.53 -17.19 17.29
C PHE A 336 -14.92 -17.76 16.99
N GLU A 337 -15.39 -17.68 15.74
CA GLU A 337 -16.73 -18.15 15.35
C GLU A 337 -16.89 -19.64 15.57
N HIS A 338 -15.87 -20.45 15.24
CA HIS A 338 -15.90 -21.88 15.47
C HIS A 338 -16.05 -22.22 16.97
N THR A 339 -15.25 -21.57 17.82
CA THR A 339 -15.26 -21.78 19.27
C THR A 339 -16.54 -21.26 19.90
N ALA A 340 -17.04 -20.07 19.49
CA ALA A 340 -18.26 -19.47 20.00
C ALA A 340 -19.53 -20.25 19.67
N ARG A 341 -19.53 -21.07 18.59
CA ARG A 341 -20.63 -22.00 18.29
C ARG A 341 -20.65 -23.20 19.25
N ALA A 342 -19.48 -23.64 19.71
CA ALA A 342 -19.36 -24.78 20.62
C ALA A 342 -19.51 -24.36 22.10
N TYR A 343 -19.22 -23.12 22.45
CA TYR A 343 -19.27 -22.61 23.81
C TYR A 343 -20.25 -21.42 23.93
N PRO A 344 -21.28 -21.51 24.79
CA PRO A 344 -22.43 -20.58 24.77
C PRO A 344 -22.13 -19.18 25.29
N ASN A 345 -20.93 -18.89 25.76
CA ASN A 345 -20.56 -17.56 26.23
C ASN A 345 -19.45 -16.95 25.32
N PRO A 346 -19.82 -16.08 24.36
CA PRO A 346 -18.88 -15.56 23.37
C PRO A 346 -17.83 -14.57 23.94
N LYS A 347 -18.13 -13.83 25.02
CA LYS A 347 -17.20 -12.82 25.56
C LYS A 347 -15.91 -13.44 26.13
N PRO A 348 -15.91 -14.50 26.96
CA PRO A 348 -14.72 -15.22 27.35
C PRO A 348 -13.94 -15.78 26.18
N VAL A 349 -14.63 -16.32 25.15
CA VAL A 349 -13.99 -16.82 23.94
C VAL A 349 -13.23 -15.70 23.22
N ALA A 350 -13.87 -14.54 23.05
CA ALA A 350 -13.23 -13.37 22.46
C ALA A 350 -11.98 -12.94 23.25
N ASN A 351 -12.09 -12.84 24.57
CA ASN A 351 -10.97 -12.46 25.42
C ASN A 351 -9.81 -13.44 25.31
N TRP A 352 -10.08 -14.75 25.28
CA TRP A 352 -9.06 -15.78 25.14
C TRP A 352 -8.39 -15.74 23.77
N VAL A 353 -9.16 -15.59 22.69
CA VAL A 353 -8.60 -15.50 21.34
C VAL A 353 -7.76 -14.23 21.15
N MET A 354 -8.21 -13.08 21.69
CA MET A 354 -7.50 -11.81 21.58
C MET A 354 -6.28 -11.71 22.51
N GLY A 355 -6.33 -12.36 23.67
CA GLY A 355 -5.24 -12.36 24.66
C GLY A 355 -4.26 -13.50 24.41
N GLU A 356 -4.59 -14.68 24.94
CA GLU A 356 -3.68 -15.82 24.98
C GLU A 356 -3.28 -16.32 23.59
N PHE A 357 -4.26 -16.55 22.70
CA PHE A 357 -3.98 -17.11 21.40
C PHE A 357 -3.23 -16.14 20.48
N LEU A 358 -3.68 -14.89 20.41
CA LEU A 358 -2.99 -13.86 19.60
C LEU A 358 -1.60 -13.54 20.17
N GLY A 359 -1.44 -13.53 21.50
CA GLY A 359 -0.14 -13.37 22.15
C GLY A 359 0.84 -14.50 21.86
N TYR A 360 0.34 -15.74 21.67
CA TYR A 360 1.16 -16.88 21.28
C TYR A 360 1.60 -16.82 19.79
N LEU A 361 0.82 -16.15 18.93
CA LEU A 361 1.14 -16.00 17.49
C LEU A 361 2.10 -14.85 17.18
N ASN A 362 2.25 -13.87 18.08
CA ASN A 362 3.15 -12.72 17.96
C ASN A 362 4.48 -12.97 18.69
#